data_2638350ab981684d872b950a4265884b
#
_entry.id   2638350ab981684d872b950a4265884b
#
_cell.length_a   1.000
_cell.length_b   1.000
_cell.length_c   1.000
_cell.angle_alpha   90.00
_cell.angle_beta   90.00
_cell.angle_gamma   90.00
#
_symmetry.space_group_name_H-M   'P 1'
#
loop_
_entity.id
_entity.type
_entity.pdbx_description
1 polymer ?
#
loop_
_entity_poly.entity_id
_entity_poly.type
_entity_poly.pdbx_seq_one_letter_code
_entity_poly.pdbx_strand_id
1 'polypeptide(L)'
;SPPYNKGGIGGGLFRKIEYAAFNDTLPEEEYQNQQIELLNILFDKTKEDGSLFYNHKVRYLEGNAISPWEWLTKTKWNIREEIIWNRGSGPEISGYRFTQIDERIYWLCKTSKREKLPRRSVNYGSVWKFPPEMTNPHPAPYPITLPARCIQAVMGEPGVILDPYSGSGTTGLAATLLGHDYIGFDLSEEYHEMARKRIENPSSSDIRKFGLEC
;
A
#
# COMPACT_ATOMS: atom_id res chain seq x y z
N SER A 1 1.09 -2.88 -0.75
CA SER A 1 1.00 -3.04 0.73
C SER A 1 1.30 -4.49 1.09
N PRO A 2 2.46 -4.81 1.68
CA PRO A 2 2.77 -6.18 2.11
C PRO A 2 1.95 -6.57 3.35
N PRO A 3 1.89 -7.86 3.72
CA PRO A 3 1.50 -8.27 5.05
C PRO A 3 2.39 -7.61 6.11
N TYR A 4 1.83 -7.22 7.27
CA TYR A 4 2.55 -6.36 8.22
C TYR A 4 3.21 -7.12 9.37
N ASN A 5 3.32 -8.44 9.29
CA ASN A 5 3.91 -9.31 10.33
C ASN A 5 3.27 -9.09 11.72
N LYS A 6 1.96 -9.18 11.79
CA LYS A 6 1.20 -8.92 13.01
C LYS A 6 0.86 -10.15 13.84
N GLY A 7 1.38 -11.31 13.47
CA GLY A 7 1.16 -12.54 14.20
C GLY A 7 -0.30 -13.02 14.23
N GLY A 8 -1.07 -12.73 13.19
CA GLY A 8 -2.50 -13.03 13.16
C GLY A 8 -3.33 -12.16 14.12
N ILE A 9 -2.71 -11.22 14.81
CA ILE A 9 -3.39 -10.21 15.63
C ILE A 9 -3.91 -9.13 14.69
N GLY A 10 -5.01 -9.42 14.05
CA GLY A 10 -5.76 -8.44 13.25
C GLY A 10 -6.30 -7.34 14.15
N GLY A 11 -6.14 -6.11 13.70
CA GLY A 11 -6.62 -4.96 14.42
C GLY A 11 -8.12 -5.04 14.68
N GLY A 12 -8.50 -5.07 15.95
CA GLY A 12 -9.86 -4.99 16.44
C GLY A 12 -10.35 -6.24 17.16
N LEU A 13 -11.23 -6.02 18.11
CA LEU A 13 -11.80 -6.99 19.03
C LEU A 13 -12.45 -8.22 18.35
N PHE A 14 -12.57 -8.29 17.03
CA PHE A 14 -13.49 -9.19 16.35
C PHE A 14 -12.99 -9.87 15.06
N ARG A 15 -11.77 -9.63 14.58
CA ARG A 15 -11.33 -10.27 13.34
C ARG A 15 -9.84 -10.61 13.36
N LYS A 16 -9.54 -11.92 13.37
CA LYS A 16 -8.21 -12.45 13.07
C LYS A 16 -7.95 -12.27 11.57
N ILE A 17 -6.85 -11.63 11.20
CA ILE A 17 -6.42 -11.55 9.81
C ILE A 17 -5.62 -12.81 9.53
N GLU A 18 -6.15 -13.70 8.70
CA GLU A 18 -5.45 -14.85 8.17
C GLU A 18 -5.28 -14.69 6.67
N TYR A 19 -4.05 -14.74 6.20
CA TYR A 19 -3.76 -14.78 4.78
C TYR A 19 -3.74 -16.23 4.32
N ALA A 20 -4.35 -16.52 3.16
CA ALA A 20 -4.50 -17.87 2.66
C ALA A 20 -3.18 -18.60 2.39
N ALA A 21 -2.09 -17.87 2.09
CA ALA A 21 -0.84 -18.44 1.65
C ALA A 21 0.41 -17.76 2.26
N PHE A 22 0.27 -16.90 3.27
CA PHE A 22 1.41 -16.19 3.85
C PHE A 22 1.44 -16.33 5.38
N ASN A 23 2.64 -16.65 5.92
CA ASN A 23 2.86 -16.67 7.37
C ASN A 23 3.16 -15.24 7.87
N ASP A 24 2.17 -14.62 8.52
CA ASP A 24 2.27 -13.25 9.08
C ASP A 24 2.87 -13.24 10.51
N THR A 25 3.70 -14.24 10.85
CA THR A 25 4.31 -14.43 12.19
C THR A 25 5.82 -14.72 12.12
N LEU A 26 6.51 -14.05 11.23
CA LEU A 26 7.95 -14.24 11.08
C LEU A 26 8.71 -13.58 12.24
N PRO A 27 9.91 -14.10 12.61
CA PRO A 27 10.86 -13.35 13.43
C PRO A 27 11.12 -11.97 12.80
N GLU A 28 11.25 -10.94 13.64
CA GLU A 28 11.33 -9.55 13.18
C GLU A 28 12.46 -9.30 12.18
N GLU A 29 13.64 -9.83 12.48
CA GLU A 29 14.81 -9.71 11.60
C GLU A 29 14.56 -10.38 10.24
N GLU A 30 13.97 -11.57 10.24
CA GLU A 30 13.63 -12.29 9.01
C GLU A 30 12.62 -11.51 8.17
N TYR A 31 11.58 -10.97 8.81
CA TYR A 31 10.60 -10.12 8.12
C TYR A 31 11.26 -8.91 7.47
N GLN A 32 12.09 -8.17 8.21
CA GLN A 32 12.78 -7.00 7.66
C GLN A 32 13.71 -7.37 6.49
N ASN A 33 14.44 -8.49 6.59
CA ASN A 33 15.32 -8.96 5.53
C ASN A 33 14.53 -9.33 4.26
N GLN A 34 13.39 -9.99 4.39
CA GLN A 34 12.51 -10.29 3.25
C GLN A 34 11.97 -9.00 2.61
N GLN A 35 11.61 -7.98 3.41
CA GLN A 35 11.18 -6.68 2.85
C GLN A 35 12.32 -5.97 2.11
N ILE A 36 13.55 -5.99 2.64
CA ILE A 36 14.73 -5.41 1.98
C ILE A 36 14.99 -6.11 0.64
N GLU A 37 14.98 -7.44 0.64
CA GLU A 37 15.21 -8.24 -0.57
C GLU A 37 14.17 -7.92 -1.66
N LEU A 38 12.88 -7.98 -1.32
CA LEU A 38 11.82 -7.64 -2.25
C LEU A 38 11.94 -6.22 -2.81
N LEU A 39 12.17 -5.25 -1.92
CA LEU A 39 12.31 -3.85 -2.34
C LEU A 39 13.51 -3.64 -3.26
N ASN A 40 14.60 -4.36 -3.06
CA ASN A 40 15.76 -4.33 -3.94
C ASN A 40 15.50 -5.01 -5.29
N ILE A 41 14.73 -6.09 -5.32
CA ILE A 41 14.26 -6.70 -6.58
C ILE A 41 13.38 -5.71 -7.35
N LEU A 42 12.45 -5.04 -6.67
CA LEU A 42 11.59 -4.03 -7.30
C LEU A 42 12.41 -2.83 -7.81
N PHE A 43 13.46 -2.42 -7.09
CA PHE A 43 14.37 -1.40 -7.57
C PHE A 43 14.98 -1.79 -8.92
N ASP A 44 15.48 -3.01 -9.05
CA ASP A 44 16.13 -3.48 -10.28
C ASP A 44 15.14 -3.60 -11.46
N LYS A 45 13.84 -3.81 -11.19
CA LYS A 45 12.77 -3.91 -12.20
C LYS A 45 12.11 -2.57 -12.56
N THR A 46 12.28 -1.56 -11.75
CA THR A 46 11.68 -0.22 -11.96
C THR A 46 12.55 0.59 -12.93
N LYS A 47 11.95 1.40 -13.79
CA LYS A 47 12.65 2.36 -14.68
C LYS A 47 13.36 3.42 -13.84
N GLU A 48 14.34 4.13 -14.46
CA GLU A 48 15.13 5.17 -13.77
C GLU A 48 14.27 6.32 -13.23
N ASP A 49 13.22 6.70 -13.96
CA ASP A 49 12.23 7.72 -13.61
C ASP A 49 11.04 7.17 -12.81
N GLY A 50 11.05 5.86 -12.54
CA GLY A 50 9.95 5.19 -11.84
C GLY A 50 9.95 5.46 -10.34
N SER A 51 8.78 5.28 -9.75
CA SER A 51 8.52 5.47 -8.33
C SER A 51 7.92 4.21 -7.71
N LEU A 52 8.15 4.02 -6.41
CA LEU A 52 7.49 3.00 -5.63
C LEU A 52 6.82 3.65 -4.41
N PHE A 53 5.55 3.34 -4.19
CA PHE A 53 4.82 3.72 -2.99
C PHE A 53 4.65 2.51 -2.08
N TYR A 54 5.32 2.54 -0.94
CA TYR A 54 5.33 1.46 0.03
C TYR A 54 4.43 1.82 1.20
N ASN A 55 3.23 1.22 1.26
CA ASN A 55 2.30 1.44 2.37
C ASN A 55 2.57 0.46 3.49
N HIS A 56 2.75 0.99 4.70
CA HIS A 56 3.01 0.20 5.90
C HIS A 56 2.58 0.94 7.17
N LYS A 57 2.45 0.21 8.26
CA LYS A 57 2.22 0.78 9.59
C LYS A 57 3.49 0.78 10.43
N VAL A 58 3.58 1.73 11.36
CA VAL A 58 4.42 1.54 12.55
C VAL A 58 3.82 0.38 13.34
N ARG A 59 4.65 -0.60 13.66
CA ARG A 59 4.29 -1.75 14.49
C ARG A 59 4.82 -1.57 15.90
N TYR A 60 4.37 -2.40 16.81
CA TYR A 60 4.82 -2.36 18.19
C TYR A 60 5.20 -3.76 18.64
N LEU A 61 6.42 -3.93 19.13
CA LEU A 61 6.93 -5.17 19.67
C LEU A 61 7.47 -4.88 21.06
N GLU A 62 7.01 -5.62 22.05
CA GLU A 62 7.42 -5.44 23.47
C GLU A 62 7.34 -3.98 23.96
N GLY A 63 6.30 -3.26 23.54
CA GLY A 63 6.08 -1.87 23.90
C GLY A 63 6.86 -0.84 23.08
N ASN A 64 7.81 -1.25 22.24
CA ASN A 64 8.62 -0.37 21.40
C ASN A 64 8.03 -0.24 19.99
N ALA A 65 8.08 0.97 19.45
CA ALA A 65 7.67 1.24 18.08
C ALA A 65 8.74 0.74 17.09
N ILE A 66 8.32 -0.01 16.07
CA ILE A 66 9.14 -0.46 14.96
C ILE A 66 8.66 0.26 13.70
N SER A 67 9.50 1.15 13.20
CA SER A 67 9.20 1.95 12.02
C SER A 67 9.76 1.31 10.75
N PRO A 68 9.04 1.35 9.62
CA PRO A 68 9.58 0.95 8.32
C PRO A 68 10.89 1.66 7.93
N TRP A 69 11.20 2.80 8.49
CA TRP A 69 12.50 3.46 8.31
C TRP A 69 13.69 2.54 8.63
N GLU A 70 13.53 1.61 9.57
CA GLU A 70 14.61 0.72 10.02
C GLU A 70 15.13 -0.20 8.91
N TRP A 71 14.27 -0.59 7.96
CA TRP A 71 14.67 -1.41 6.82
C TRP A 71 14.70 -0.64 5.50
N LEU A 72 13.88 0.39 5.32
CA LEU A 72 13.89 1.19 4.09
C LEU A 72 15.24 1.85 3.83
N THR A 73 15.91 2.34 4.88
CA THR A 73 17.25 2.93 4.79
C THR A 73 18.34 1.94 4.41
N LYS A 74 18.07 0.63 4.49
CA LYS A 74 18.99 -0.45 4.08
C LYS A 74 18.77 -0.91 2.64
N THR A 75 17.77 -0.35 1.95
CA THR A 75 17.48 -0.68 0.54
C THR A 75 18.25 0.22 -0.42
N LYS A 76 18.22 -0.13 -1.72
CA LYS A 76 18.79 0.69 -2.80
C LYS A 76 17.98 1.98 -3.08
N TRP A 77 16.78 2.11 -2.52
CA TRP A 77 15.88 3.22 -2.79
C TRP A 77 16.26 4.51 -2.05
N ASN A 78 16.04 5.65 -2.71
CA ASN A 78 16.00 6.93 -2.03
C ASN A 78 14.59 7.17 -1.50
N ILE A 79 14.44 7.43 -0.21
CA ILE A 79 13.17 7.81 0.39
C ILE A 79 12.94 9.29 0.07
N ARG A 80 11.96 9.57 -0.80
CA ARG A 80 11.63 10.94 -1.21
C ARG A 80 10.74 11.64 -0.21
N GLU A 81 9.71 10.94 0.26
CA GLU A 81 8.73 11.51 1.19
C GLU A 81 8.06 10.41 2.02
N GLU A 82 7.66 10.76 3.24
CA GLU A 82 6.74 9.99 4.05
C GLU A 82 5.39 10.70 4.07
N ILE A 83 4.36 10.02 3.55
CA ILE A 83 2.99 10.51 3.49
C ILE A 83 2.19 9.83 4.60
N ILE A 84 1.38 10.59 5.32
CA ILE A 84 0.52 10.09 6.38
C ILE A 84 -0.87 9.86 5.82
N TRP A 85 -1.35 8.62 5.79
CA TRP A 85 -2.75 8.34 5.54
C TRP A 85 -3.50 8.29 6.86
N ASN A 86 -4.23 9.37 7.16
CA ASN A 86 -5.14 9.46 8.30
C ASN A 86 -6.47 8.79 7.94
N ARG A 87 -6.76 7.67 8.56
CA ARG A 87 -7.99 6.87 8.35
C ARG A 87 -9.19 7.37 9.16
N GLY A 88 -8.96 8.33 10.07
CA GLY A 88 -9.99 8.90 10.95
C GLY A 88 -10.34 8.03 12.16
N SER A 89 -10.10 6.73 12.11
CA SER A 89 -10.36 5.78 13.19
C SER A 89 -9.34 4.64 13.20
N GLY A 90 -9.20 4.00 14.34
CA GLY A 90 -8.35 2.83 14.52
C GLY A 90 -9.08 1.76 15.36
N PRO A 91 -8.86 0.48 15.06
CA PRO A 91 -9.56 -0.61 15.73
C PRO A 91 -9.02 -0.93 17.12
N GLU A 92 -7.83 -0.43 17.47
CA GLU A 92 -7.11 -0.84 18.65
C GLU A 92 -7.07 0.26 19.69
N ILE A 93 -7.69 0.01 20.85
CA ILE A 93 -7.55 0.83 22.04
C ILE A 93 -6.55 0.12 22.95
N SER A 94 -5.32 0.61 22.97
CA SER A 94 -4.30 0.15 23.88
C SER A 94 -4.34 1.02 25.14
N GLY A 95 -4.42 0.51 26.32
CA GLY A 95 -4.33 1.32 27.56
C GLY A 95 -2.98 2.02 27.76
N TYR A 96 -1.98 1.77 26.90
CA TYR A 96 -0.58 2.19 27.07
C TYR A 96 -0.08 3.15 25.99
N ARG A 97 -0.82 3.40 24.91
CA ARG A 97 -0.46 4.31 23.82
C ARG A 97 -1.69 4.92 23.18
N PHE A 98 -1.50 5.98 22.42
CA PHE A 98 -2.57 6.56 21.62
C PHE A 98 -3.06 5.59 20.55
N THR A 99 -4.36 5.62 20.24
CA THR A 99 -4.96 4.83 19.18
C THR A 99 -4.34 5.19 17.84
N GLN A 100 -3.79 4.21 17.15
CA GLN A 100 -3.21 4.41 15.83
C GLN A 100 -4.31 4.55 14.78
N ILE A 101 -4.50 5.75 14.28
CA ILE A 101 -5.51 6.10 13.28
C ILE A 101 -4.91 6.35 11.89
N ASP A 102 -3.64 6.04 11.72
CA ASP A 102 -2.88 6.33 10.51
C ASP A 102 -2.10 5.13 10.01
N GLU A 103 -1.74 5.21 8.73
CA GLU A 103 -0.71 4.40 8.08
C GLU A 103 0.30 5.33 7.40
N ARG A 104 1.45 4.79 7.04
CA ARG A 104 2.51 5.51 6.34
C ARG A 104 2.60 5.02 4.91
N ILE A 105 2.78 5.94 3.98
CA ILE A 105 3.06 5.64 2.60
C ILE A 105 4.43 6.27 2.30
N TYR A 106 5.42 5.44 2.06
CA TYR A 106 6.76 5.89 1.74
C TYR A 106 6.89 6.00 0.22
N TRP A 107 7.13 7.20 -0.27
CA TRP A 107 7.45 7.41 -1.67
C TRP A 107 8.94 7.24 -1.89
N LEU A 108 9.29 6.21 -2.66
CA LEU A 108 10.63 5.78 -2.95
C LEU A 108 10.95 6.04 -4.43
N CYS A 109 12.15 6.53 -4.73
CA CYS A 109 12.64 6.83 -6.07
C CYS A 109 14.04 6.28 -6.29
N LYS A 110 14.39 5.96 -7.53
CA LYS A 110 15.76 5.56 -7.88
C LYS A 110 16.75 6.73 -7.82
N THR A 111 16.30 7.89 -8.23
CA THR A 111 17.13 9.08 -8.33
C THR A 111 16.81 10.11 -7.27
N SER A 112 17.81 10.83 -6.79
CA SER A 112 17.62 12.00 -5.93
C SER A 112 17.28 13.28 -6.72
N LYS A 113 17.23 13.21 -8.06
CA LYS A 113 16.86 14.36 -8.89
C LYS A 113 15.46 14.85 -8.55
N ARG A 114 15.32 16.17 -8.51
CA ARG A 114 14.04 16.83 -8.27
C ARG A 114 13.26 16.89 -9.59
N GLU A 115 12.32 16.00 -9.77
CA GLU A 115 11.38 16.08 -10.88
C GLU A 115 10.11 16.79 -10.42
N LYS A 116 9.53 17.56 -11.34
CA LYS A 116 8.25 18.25 -11.05
C LYS A 116 7.14 17.22 -11.03
N LEU A 117 6.32 17.27 -9.99
CA LEU A 117 5.08 16.50 -9.95
C LEU A 117 4.15 16.94 -11.09
N PRO A 118 3.34 16.03 -11.64
CA PRO A 118 2.23 16.37 -12.52
C PRO A 118 1.36 17.46 -11.89
N ARG A 119 0.86 18.39 -12.68
CA ARG A 119 0.13 19.58 -12.20
C ARG A 119 -1.08 19.23 -11.32
N ARG A 120 -1.70 18.06 -11.53
CA ARG A 120 -2.84 17.59 -10.74
C ARG A 120 -2.50 17.25 -9.29
N SER A 121 -1.26 16.88 -9.01
CA SER A 121 -0.80 16.41 -7.70
C SER A 121 -0.23 17.51 -6.81
N VAL A 122 0.06 18.68 -7.35
CA VAL A 122 0.72 19.79 -6.61
C VAL A 122 -0.12 20.27 -5.41
N ASN A 123 -1.41 20.00 -5.41
CA ASN A 123 -2.33 20.40 -4.35
C ASN A 123 -2.50 19.35 -3.24
N TYR A 124 -1.89 18.17 -3.38
CA TYR A 124 -1.93 17.17 -2.31
C TYR A 124 -0.90 17.51 -1.24
N GLY A 125 -1.34 17.72 -0.01
CA GLY A 125 -0.45 17.78 1.15
C GLY A 125 0.09 16.40 1.50
N SER A 126 1.09 16.33 2.38
CA SER A 126 1.67 15.06 2.87
C SER A 126 0.78 14.32 3.88
N VAL A 127 -0.35 14.88 4.26
CA VAL A 127 -1.35 14.22 5.11
C VAL A 127 -2.64 14.03 4.33
N TRP A 128 -2.93 12.76 4.00
CA TRP A 128 -4.14 12.36 3.29
C TRP A 128 -5.20 11.91 4.28
N LYS A 129 -6.41 12.40 4.14
CA LYS A 129 -7.54 12.03 5.02
C LYS A 129 -8.67 11.43 4.20
N PHE A 130 -8.85 10.14 4.31
CA PHE A 130 -9.99 9.39 3.78
C PHE A 130 -10.18 8.09 4.57
N PRO A 131 -11.44 7.57 4.63
CA PRO A 131 -11.76 6.40 5.42
C PRO A 131 -11.12 5.12 4.86
N PRO A 132 -10.92 4.08 5.70
CA PRO A 132 -10.52 2.77 5.24
C PRO A 132 -11.62 2.10 4.42
N GLU A 133 -11.25 1.09 3.63
CA GLU A 133 -12.22 0.25 2.93
C GLU A 133 -12.87 -0.75 3.88
N MET A 134 -14.20 -0.76 3.92
CA MET A 134 -14.98 -1.60 4.83
C MET A 134 -15.84 -2.64 4.14
N THR A 135 -16.02 -2.54 2.82
CA THR A 135 -16.98 -3.37 2.06
C THR A 135 -16.31 -4.45 1.20
N ASN A 136 -15.00 -4.42 1.07
CA ASN A 136 -14.24 -5.39 0.30
C ASN A 136 -14.09 -6.71 1.10
N PRO A 137 -14.29 -7.88 0.48
CA PRO A 137 -14.16 -9.18 1.16
C PRO A 137 -12.72 -9.56 1.54
N HIS A 138 -11.71 -8.91 0.97
CA HIS A 138 -10.31 -9.13 1.34
C HIS A 138 -10.06 -8.79 2.83
N PRO A 139 -9.24 -9.57 3.57
CA PRO A 139 -9.05 -9.37 5.00
C PRO A 139 -8.37 -8.05 5.37
N ALA A 140 -7.56 -7.49 4.49
CA ALA A 140 -6.85 -6.22 4.72
C ALA A 140 -6.94 -5.29 3.49
N PRO A 141 -8.14 -4.82 3.12
CA PRO A 141 -8.31 -3.98 1.96
C PRO A 141 -7.92 -2.53 2.26
N TYR A 142 -7.43 -1.84 1.24
CA TYR A 142 -7.30 -0.39 1.24
C TYR A 142 -8.25 0.23 0.20
N PRO A 143 -8.69 1.49 0.41
CA PRO A 143 -9.60 2.16 -0.52
C PRO A 143 -8.91 2.48 -1.85
N ILE A 144 -9.68 2.53 -2.93
CA ILE A 144 -9.19 2.83 -4.28
C ILE A 144 -8.53 4.21 -4.38
N THR A 145 -8.93 5.15 -3.54
CA THR A 145 -8.33 6.48 -3.38
C THR A 145 -6.82 6.42 -3.17
N LEU A 146 -6.33 5.44 -2.39
CA LEU A 146 -4.91 5.35 -2.05
C LEU A 146 -4.05 5.10 -3.29
N PRO A 147 -4.22 3.99 -4.06
CA PRO A 147 -3.43 3.79 -5.26
C PRO A 147 -3.72 4.81 -6.36
N ALA A 148 -4.96 5.32 -6.48
CA ALA A 148 -5.29 6.34 -7.45
C ALA A 148 -4.46 7.61 -7.23
N ARG A 149 -4.36 8.10 -6.00
CA ARG A 149 -3.52 9.26 -5.66
C ARG A 149 -2.04 9.01 -5.90
N CYS A 150 -1.54 7.83 -5.53
CA CYS A 150 -0.15 7.46 -5.78
C CYS A 150 0.17 7.48 -7.28
N ILE A 151 -0.68 6.89 -8.11
CA ILE A 151 -0.52 6.85 -9.56
C ILE A 151 -0.58 8.27 -10.15
N GLN A 152 -1.62 9.04 -9.84
CA GLN A 152 -1.79 10.40 -10.32
C GLN A 152 -0.65 11.33 -9.89
N ALA A 153 -0.02 11.07 -8.74
CA ALA A 153 1.08 11.88 -8.24
C ALA A 153 2.33 11.81 -9.12
N VAL A 154 2.55 10.70 -9.82
CA VAL A 154 3.81 10.46 -10.54
C VAL A 154 3.63 10.13 -12.03
N MET A 155 2.43 9.73 -12.45
CA MET A 155 2.18 9.34 -13.83
C MET A 155 1.52 10.48 -14.61
N GLY A 156 2.26 11.08 -15.54
CA GLY A 156 1.74 12.09 -16.48
C GLY A 156 1.20 11.48 -17.77
N GLU A 157 1.70 10.30 -18.15
CA GLU A 157 1.40 9.57 -19.38
C GLU A 157 1.09 8.11 -19.07
N PRO A 158 0.38 7.39 -19.96
CA PRO A 158 0.13 5.96 -19.79
C PRO A 158 1.42 5.15 -19.57
N GLY A 159 1.37 4.20 -18.66
CA GLY A 159 2.52 3.36 -18.33
C GLY A 159 2.10 2.10 -17.60
N VAL A 160 3.05 1.37 -17.02
CA VAL A 160 2.82 0.09 -16.35
C VAL A 160 2.86 0.27 -14.85
N ILE A 161 1.82 -0.17 -14.17
CA ILE A 161 1.72 -0.22 -12.71
C ILE A 161 1.95 -1.65 -12.25
N LEU A 162 2.88 -1.84 -11.32
CA LEU A 162 3.20 -3.14 -10.74
C LEU A 162 2.77 -3.19 -9.27
N ASP A 163 2.04 -4.23 -8.88
CA ASP A 163 1.72 -4.52 -7.48
C ASP A 163 2.10 -5.96 -7.11
N PRO A 164 3.15 -6.16 -6.32
CA PRO A 164 3.61 -7.49 -5.90
C PRO A 164 2.72 -8.13 -4.82
N TYR A 165 1.71 -7.40 -4.31
CA TYR A 165 0.75 -7.86 -3.33
C TYR A 165 -0.66 -7.46 -3.74
N SER A 166 -1.11 -7.97 -4.88
CA SER A 166 -2.33 -7.56 -5.58
C SER A 166 -3.61 -7.70 -4.73
N GLY A 167 -3.69 -8.74 -3.90
CA GLY A 167 -4.87 -9.02 -3.09
C GLY A 167 -6.15 -9.01 -3.95
N SER A 168 -7.13 -8.22 -3.53
CA SER A 168 -8.39 -8.04 -4.28
C SER A 168 -8.31 -7.12 -5.51
N GLY A 169 -7.11 -6.77 -5.99
CA GLY A 169 -6.91 -6.01 -7.21
C GLY A 169 -7.22 -4.51 -7.14
N THR A 170 -7.20 -3.90 -5.97
CA THR A 170 -7.54 -2.47 -5.82
C THR A 170 -6.59 -1.56 -6.59
N THR A 171 -5.28 -1.86 -6.59
CA THR A 171 -4.29 -1.13 -7.41
C THR A 171 -4.55 -1.32 -8.90
N GLY A 172 -4.84 -2.57 -9.32
CA GLY A 172 -5.13 -2.87 -10.72
C GLY A 172 -6.38 -2.15 -11.23
N LEU A 173 -7.43 -2.12 -10.41
CA LEU A 173 -8.63 -1.38 -10.74
C LEU A 173 -8.35 0.13 -10.90
N ALA A 174 -7.59 0.73 -9.97
CA ALA A 174 -7.22 2.14 -10.06
C ALA A 174 -6.36 2.41 -11.31
N ALA A 175 -5.39 1.54 -11.61
CA ALA A 175 -4.53 1.66 -12.79
C ALA A 175 -5.35 1.63 -14.08
N THR A 176 -6.24 0.65 -14.23
CA THR A 176 -7.09 0.48 -15.42
C THR A 176 -8.04 1.67 -15.60
N LEU A 177 -8.69 2.15 -14.53
CA LEU A 177 -9.57 3.33 -14.59
C LEU A 177 -8.82 4.62 -14.93
N LEU A 178 -7.52 4.68 -14.64
CA LEU A 178 -6.63 5.81 -15.00
C LEU A 178 -5.97 5.65 -16.38
N GLY A 179 -6.23 4.54 -17.09
CA GLY A 179 -5.69 4.30 -18.44
C GLY A 179 -4.26 3.76 -18.46
N HIS A 180 -3.84 3.07 -17.40
CA HIS A 180 -2.52 2.43 -17.31
C HIS A 180 -2.62 0.90 -17.44
N ASP A 181 -1.56 0.27 -17.93
CA ASP A 181 -1.39 -1.18 -17.88
C ASP A 181 -1.10 -1.63 -16.44
N TYR A 182 -1.47 -2.84 -16.11
CA TYR A 182 -1.32 -3.41 -14.77
C TYR A 182 -0.70 -4.80 -14.77
N ILE A 183 0.23 -5.01 -13.85
CA ILE A 183 0.81 -6.31 -13.52
C ILE A 183 0.64 -6.53 -12.02
N GLY A 184 -0.11 -7.55 -11.62
CA GLY A 184 -0.33 -7.91 -10.23
C GLY A 184 0.17 -9.31 -9.93
N PHE A 185 0.76 -9.49 -8.73
CA PHE A 185 1.14 -10.79 -8.19
C PHE A 185 0.41 -11.04 -6.88
N ASP A 186 -0.02 -12.27 -6.68
CA ASP A 186 -0.54 -12.78 -5.41
C ASP A 186 -0.20 -14.26 -5.30
N LEU A 187 -0.05 -14.77 -4.08
CA LEU A 187 0.19 -16.18 -3.82
C LEU A 187 -1.11 -17.01 -3.81
N SER A 188 -2.25 -16.34 -3.65
CA SER A 188 -3.57 -16.96 -3.59
C SER A 188 -4.26 -16.91 -4.95
N GLU A 189 -4.57 -18.08 -5.50
CA GLU A 189 -5.37 -18.21 -6.73
C GLU A 189 -6.76 -17.58 -6.55
N GLU A 190 -7.36 -17.70 -5.38
CA GLU A 190 -8.65 -17.09 -5.07
C GLU A 190 -8.59 -15.56 -5.17
N TYR A 191 -7.54 -14.94 -4.61
CA TYR A 191 -7.37 -13.50 -4.72
C TYR A 191 -7.05 -13.06 -6.15
N HIS A 192 -6.30 -13.88 -6.88
CA HIS A 192 -6.01 -13.62 -8.30
C HIS A 192 -7.29 -13.58 -9.12
N GLU A 193 -8.17 -14.56 -8.96
CA GLU A 193 -9.45 -14.61 -9.64
C GLU A 193 -10.40 -13.47 -9.22
N MET A 194 -10.40 -13.13 -7.93
CA MET A 194 -11.15 -11.97 -7.40
C MET A 194 -10.67 -10.67 -8.05
N ALA A 195 -9.35 -10.45 -8.09
CA ALA A 195 -8.75 -9.28 -8.70
C ALA A 195 -9.08 -9.17 -10.19
N ARG A 196 -8.93 -10.26 -10.93
CA ARG A 196 -9.24 -10.33 -12.37
C ARG A 196 -10.68 -9.94 -12.66
N LYS A 197 -11.65 -10.58 -11.96
CA LYS A 197 -13.08 -10.27 -12.12
C LYS A 197 -13.40 -8.82 -11.81
N ARG A 198 -12.81 -8.26 -10.75
CA ARG A 198 -13.07 -6.90 -10.32
C ARG A 198 -12.49 -5.86 -11.29
N ILE A 199 -11.33 -6.13 -11.88
CA ILE A 199 -10.68 -5.27 -12.87
C ILE A 199 -11.44 -5.30 -14.20
N GLU A 200 -11.83 -6.50 -14.68
CA GLU A 200 -12.57 -6.66 -15.92
C GLU A 200 -14.00 -6.12 -15.84
N ASN A 201 -14.64 -6.23 -14.66
CA ASN A 201 -16.02 -5.84 -14.46
C ASN A 201 -16.18 -4.99 -13.17
N PRO A 202 -15.75 -3.72 -13.19
CA PRO A 202 -15.85 -2.84 -12.01
C PRO A 202 -17.29 -2.67 -11.55
N SER A 203 -17.53 -2.81 -10.25
CA SER A 203 -18.85 -2.56 -9.68
C SER A 203 -19.22 -1.07 -9.73
N SER A 204 -20.53 -0.77 -9.74
CA SER A 204 -21.00 0.62 -9.64
C SER A 204 -20.51 1.33 -8.36
N SER A 205 -20.25 0.55 -7.29
CA SER A 205 -19.67 1.06 -6.05
C SER A 205 -18.20 1.44 -6.23
N ASP A 206 -17.40 0.60 -6.94
CA ASP A 206 -16.00 0.89 -7.23
C ASP A 206 -15.87 2.15 -8.07
N ILE A 207 -16.66 2.26 -9.14
CA ILE A 207 -16.67 3.43 -10.03
C ILE A 207 -17.06 4.71 -9.28
N ARG A 208 -18.06 4.65 -8.40
CA ARG A 208 -18.47 5.80 -7.60
C ARG A 208 -17.39 6.23 -6.61
N LYS A 209 -16.75 5.29 -5.91
CA LYS A 209 -15.65 5.59 -4.99
C LYS A 209 -14.47 6.21 -5.71
N PHE A 210 -14.16 5.74 -6.92
CA PHE A 210 -13.12 6.31 -7.78
C PHE A 210 -13.48 7.72 -8.24
N GLY A 211 -14.71 7.95 -8.72
CA GLY A 211 -15.19 9.23 -9.22
C GLY A 211 -15.24 10.36 -8.19
N LEU A 212 -15.23 10.06 -6.89
CA LEU A 212 -15.13 11.07 -5.82
C LEU A 212 -13.70 11.62 -5.66
N GLU A 213 -12.70 11.01 -6.29
CA GLU A 213 -11.28 11.35 -6.19
C GLU A 213 -10.71 11.99 -7.47
N CYS A 214 -11.48 11.97 -8.57
CA CYS A 214 -11.17 12.59 -9.86
C CYS A 214 -11.87 13.97 -10.01
#